data_873f35d12ac2495780f2197bda7d6e29
#
_entry.id   873f35d12ac2495780f2197bda7d6e29
#
_cell.length_a   1.000
_cell.length_b   1.000
_cell.length_c   1.000
_cell.angle_alpha   90.00
_cell.angle_beta   90.00
_cell.angle_gamma   90.00
#
_symmetry.space_group_name_H-M   'P 1'
#
loop_
_entity.id
_entity.type
_entity.pdbx_description
1 polymer ?
#
loop_
_entity_poly.entity_id
_entity_poly.type
_entity_poly.pdbx_seq_one_letter_code
_entity_poly.pdbx_strand_id
1 'polypeptide(L)'
;MAPSFADGHSKMYNPLNLKSGDHILEVGVGTGISLTNIPDFVKVDAIDYSEPMLVKARKKQEKGEYAAKINFQQMDAHVLEFDNNQFDHSVVAHTLAVVAEPEVVLREIMRVTKSSGLIVIVNHYKDKKGIIGTIWNPFRKLLGLGKHVNFKQLINNCGLKLLNEERVNRFTTHSRMLVCQIP
;
A
#
# COMPACT_ATOMS: atom_id res chain seq x y z
N MET A 1 12.58 18.48 3.96
CA MET A 1 11.64 17.38 3.71
C MET A 1 10.31 17.98 3.33
N ALA A 2 9.72 17.58 2.23
CA ALA A 2 8.44 18.13 1.82
C ALA A 2 7.31 17.58 2.72
N PRO A 3 6.51 18.42 3.39
CA PRO A 3 5.45 18.00 4.32
C PRO A 3 4.32 17.19 3.68
N SER A 4 4.30 17.12 2.36
CA SER A 4 3.18 16.62 1.57
C SER A 4 3.04 15.09 1.49
N PHE A 5 4.14 14.34 1.66
CA PHE A 5 4.10 12.88 1.63
C PHE A 5 3.77 12.26 3.00
N ALA A 6 4.14 12.93 4.08
CA ALA A 6 3.93 12.44 5.45
C ALA A 6 2.44 12.32 5.82
N ASP A 7 1.59 13.26 5.38
CA ASP A 7 0.17 13.29 5.74
C ASP A 7 -0.64 12.10 5.21
N GLY A 8 -0.29 11.60 4.02
CA GLY A 8 -0.97 10.45 3.41
C GLY A 8 -0.65 9.14 4.13
N HIS A 9 0.61 8.97 4.49
CA HIS A 9 1.08 7.76 5.18
C HIS A 9 0.63 7.70 6.63
N SER A 10 0.51 8.85 7.33
CA SER A 10 0.08 8.88 8.73
C SER A 10 -1.38 8.45 8.95
N LYS A 11 -2.22 8.57 7.92
CA LYS A 11 -3.67 8.30 8.03
C LYS A 11 -4.08 6.91 7.52
N MET A 12 -3.20 6.18 6.84
CA MET A 12 -3.59 4.95 6.15
C MET A 12 -3.98 3.81 7.08
N TYR A 13 -3.57 3.84 8.34
CA TYR A 13 -3.96 2.85 9.34
C TYR A 13 -5.23 3.23 10.12
N ASN A 14 -5.64 4.51 10.11
CA ASN A 14 -6.81 4.96 10.87
C ASN A 14 -8.11 4.20 10.55
N PRO A 15 -8.42 3.87 9.27
CA PRO A 15 -9.64 3.15 8.93
C PRO A 15 -9.68 1.71 9.45
N LEU A 16 -8.53 1.13 9.80
CA LEU A 16 -8.42 -0.26 10.22
C LEU A 16 -8.96 -0.50 11.63
N ASN A 17 -9.10 0.53 12.44
CA ASN A 17 -9.56 0.42 13.84
C ASN A 17 -8.81 -0.68 14.60
N LEU A 18 -7.48 -0.63 14.55
CA LEU A 18 -6.54 -1.67 15.00
C LEU A 18 -6.75 -2.04 16.47
N LYS A 19 -6.69 -3.34 16.75
CA LYS A 19 -6.80 -3.93 18.07
C LYS A 19 -5.48 -4.55 18.49
N SER A 20 -5.32 -4.75 19.79
CA SER A 20 -4.16 -5.45 20.32
C SER A 20 -4.09 -6.88 19.77
N GLY A 21 -2.94 -7.21 19.20
CA GLY A 21 -2.66 -8.51 18.60
C GLY A 21 -3.01 -8.62 17.12
N ASP A 22 -3.62 -7.62 16.51
CA ASP A 22 -3.86 -7.63 15.05
C ASP A 22 -2.55 -7.82 14.28
N HIS A 23 -2.62 -8.61 13.23
CA HIS A 23 -1.51 -8.90 12.33
C HIS A 23 -1.76 -8.24 10.98
N ILE A 24 -0.90 -7.29 10.61
CA ILE A 24 -1.05 -6.43 9.44
C ILE A 24 -0.03 -6.79 8.37
N LEU A 25 -0.46 -6.85 7.11
CA LEU A 25 0.43 -6.89 5.96
C LEU A 25 0.56 -5.49 5.35
N GLU A 26 1.79 -5.01 5.15
CA GLU A 26 2.04 -3.84 4.32
C GLU A 26 2.81 -4.24 3.05
N VAL A 27 2.20 -3.98 1.88
CA VAL A 27 2.76 -4.33 0.57
C VAL A 27 3.37 -3.10 -0.11
N GLY A 28 4.65 -3.20 -0.47
CA GLY A 28 5.41 -2.11 -1.06
C GLY A 28 5.81 -1.05 -0.04
N VAL A 29 6.33 -1.50 1.11
CA VAL A 29 6.68 -0.63 2.25
C VAL A 29 7.78 0.39 1.93
N GLY A 30 8.59 0.13 0.92
CA GLY A 30 9.69 1.00 0.52
C GLY A 30 10.69 1.25 1.66
N THR A 31 10.89 2.52 1.98
CA THR A 31 11.79 2.92 3.08
C THR A 31 11.11 2.97 4.45
N GLY A 32 9.89 2.44 4.58
CA GLY A 32 9.17 2.33 5.84
C GLY A 32 8.66 3.65 6.44
N ILE A 33 8.40 4.68 5.62
CA ILE A 33 7.91 5.98 6.14
C ILE A 33 6.54 5.84 6.79
N SER A 34 5.69 4.98 6.26
CA SER A 34 4.34 4.68 6.75
C SER A 34 4.35 4.11 8.17
N LEU A 35 5.31 3.25 8.46
CA LEU A 35 5.40 2.46 9.68
C LEU A 35 5.65 3.28 10.95
N THR A 36 6.08 4.55 10.83
CA THR A 36 6.30 5.44 11.98
C THR A 36 5.02 5.75 12.76
N ASN A 37 3.86 5.50 12.15
CA ASN A 37 2.55 5.81 12.77
C ASN A 37 1.77 4.56 13.19
N ILE A 38 2.36 3.39 13.05
CA ILE A 38 1.71 2.14 13.47
C ILE A 38 1.90 1.92 14.97
N PRO A 39 0.84 1.54 15.73
CA PRO A 39 0.96 1.34 17.17
C PRO A 39 1.76 0.08 17.52
N ASP A 40 2.36 0.06 18.70
CA ASP A 40 3.23 -1.01 19.20
C ASP A 40 2.51 -2.33 19.54
N PHE A 41 1.19 -2.26 19.71
CA PHE A 41 0.37 -3.42 20.09
C PHE A 41 -0.04 -4.33 18.92
N VAL A 42 0.38 -4.00 17.67
CA VAL A 42 0.12 -4.84 16.47
C VAL A 42 1.40 -5.50 15.97
N LYS A 43 1.23 -6.59 15.20
CA LYS A 43 2.30 -7.23 14.45
C LYS A 43 2.25 -6.78 13.00
N VAL A 44 3.41 -6.59 12.37
CA VAL A 44 3.48 -6.17 10.97
C VAL A 44 4.46 -7.03 10.20
N ASP A 45 3.99 -7.63 9.12
CA ASP A 45 4.85 -8.08 8.02
C ASP A 45 4.84 -7.01 6.94
N ALA A 46 6.03 -6.52 6.59
CA ALA A 46 6.22 -5.45 5.63
C ALA A 46 7.09 -5.95 4.46
N ILE A 47 6.51 -6.00 3.28
CA ILE A 47 7.21 -6.52 2.10
C ILE A 47 7.51 -5.44 1.08
N ASP A 48 8.62 -5.62 0.37
CA ASP A 48 8.97 -4.83 -0.82
C ASP A 48 9.80 -5.69 -1.78
N TYR A 49 9.68 -5.43 -3.08
CA TYR A 49 10.50 -6.09 -4.08
C TYR A 49 11.97 -5.64 -4.03
N SER A 50 12.22 -4.43 -3.55
CA SER A 50 13.51 -3.75 -3.54
C SER A 50 14.25 -3.95 -2.21
N GLU A 51 15.20 -4.87 -2.16
CA GLU A 51 16.07 -5.04 -0.99
C GLU A 51 16.80 -3.75 -0.56
N PRO A 52 17.30 -2.88 -1.47
CA PRO A 52 17.87 -1.60 -1.07
C PRO A 52 16.91 -0.66 -0.32
N MET A 53 15.59 -0.77 -0.57
CA MET A 53 14.58 -0.03 0.19
C MET A 53 14.39 -0.63 1.59
N LEU A 54 14.31 -1.96 1.68
CA LEU A 54 14.19 -2.68 2.95
C LEU A 54 15.38 -2.45 3.87
N VAL A 55 16.60 -2.38 3.32
CA VAL A 55 17.79 -2.01 4.11
C VAL A 55 17.63 -0.65 4.79
N LYS A 56 17.05 0.33 4.09
CA LYS A 56 16.77 1.66 4.70
C LYS A 56 15.68 1.59 5.76
N ALA A 57 14.66 0.76 5.55
CA ALA A 57 13.59 0.56 6.53
C ALA A 57 14.11 -0.14 7.80
N ARG A 58 14.91 -1.21 7.66
CA ARG A 58 15.54 -1.91 8.79
C ARG A 58 16.44 -0.99 9.62
N LYS A 59 17.23 -0.11 8.96
CA LYS A 59 18.05 0.90 9.67
C LYS A 59 17.22 1.86 10.52
N LYS A 60 15.99 2.17 10.12
CA LYS A 60 15.08 2.98 10.94
C LYS A 60 14.59 2.20 12.16
N GLN A 61 14.29 0.91 11.99
CA GLN A 61 13.91 0.05 13.11
C GLN A 61 15.06 -0.06 14.13
N GLU A 62 16.30 -0.24 13.66
CA GLU A 62 17.49 -0.26 14.53
C GLU A 62 17.67 1.04 15.32
N LYS A 63 17.24 2.18 14.77
CA LYS A 63 17.23 3.49 15.43
C LYS A 63 16.04 3.73 16.35
N GLY A 64 15.12 2.75 16.46
CA GLY A 64 13.91 2.89 17.27
C GLY A 64 12.87 3.86 16.69
N GLU A 65 12.86 4.09 15.38
CA GLU A 65 11.91 5.01 14.73
C GLU A 65 10.48 4.41 14.62
N TYR A 66 10.29 3.11 14.88
CA TYR A 66 9.01 2.43 14.86
C TYR A 66 8.63 1.95 16.26
N ALA A 67 7.39 2.16 16.67
CA ALA A 67 6.86 1.65 17.93
C ALA A 67 6.59 0.13 17.83
N ALA A 68 6.01 -0.32 16.73
CA ALA A 68 5.72 -1.73 16.47
C ALA A 68 6.98 -2.52 16.07
N LYS A 69 6.97 -3.84 16.35
CA LYS A 69 7.95 -4.78 15.82
C LYS A 69 7.57 -5.16 14.39
N ILE A 70 8.43 -4.82 13.43
CA ILE A 70 8.21 -5.06 12.01
C ILE A 70 9.07 -6.22 11.53
N ASN A 71 8.47 -7.16 10.80
CA ASN A 71 9.18 -8.20 10.06
C ASN A 71 9.31 -7.76 8.59
N PHE A 72 10.53 -7.44 8.16
CA PHE A 72 10.78 -7.00 6.78
C PHE A 72 11.22 -8.16 5.91
N GLN A 73 10.53 -8.38 4.78
CA GLN A 73 10.82 -9.45 3.82
C GLN A 73 10.90 -8.93 2.40
N GLN A 74 11.93 -9.35 1.65
CA GLN A 74 11.97 -9.14 0.21
C GLN A 74 11.03 -10.14 -0.45
N MET A 75 10.04 -9.66 -1.20
CA MET A 75 9.02 -10.52 -1.79
C MET A 75 8.40 -9.87 -3.03
N ASP A 76 8.04 -10.68 -4.04
CA ASP A 76 7.23 -10.24 -5.16
C ASP A 76 5.74 -10.26 -4.75
N ALA A 77 5.09 -9.11 -4.86
CA ALA A 77 3.67 -8.99 -4.52
C ALA A 77 2.73 -9.77 -5.46
N HIS A 78 3.22 -10.25 -6.61
CA HIS A 78 2.43 -11.12 -7.50
C HIS A 78 2.28 -12.55 -6.96
N VAL A 79 3.18 -12.98 -6.04
CA VAL A 79 3.15 -14.30 -5.41
C VAL A 79 3.54 -14.13 -3.94
N LEU A 80 2.55 -14.00 -3.07
CA LEU A 80 2.78 -13.82 -1.64
C LEU A 80 3.02 -15.17 -0.95
N GLU A 81 4.18 -15.32 -0.33
CA GLU A 81 4.58 -16.53 0.41
C GLU A 81 3.97 -16.56 1.82
N PHE A 82 2.66 -16.31 1.91
CA PHE A 82 1.86 -16.31 3.13
C PHE A 82 0.66 -17.22 3.00
N ASP A 83 0.18 -17.73 4.11
CA ASP A 83 -1.03 -18.56 4.18
C ASP A 83 -2.30 -17.75 3.86
N ASN A 84 -3.34 -18.45 3.41
CA ASN A 84 -4.65 -17.83 3.22
C ASN A 84 -5.18 -17.31 4.57
N ASN A 85 -5.81 -16.13 4.55
CA ASN A 85 -6.42 -15.52 5.75
C ASN A 85 -5.45 -15.33 6.93
N GLN A 86 -4.17 -15.10 6.66
CA GLN A 86 -3.15 -14.92 7.69
C GLN A 86 -3.27 -13.56 8.40
N PHE A 87 -3.61 -12.50 7.67
CA PHE A 87 -3.59 -11.12 8.16
C PHE A 87 -5.00 -10.61 8.51
N ASP A 88 -5.09 -9.86 9.60
CA ASP A 88 -6.34 -9.21 9.99
C ASP A 88 -6.70 -8.08 9.03
N HIS A 89 -5.71 -7.34 8.57
CA HIS A 89 -5.86 -6.26 7.59
C HIS A 89 -4.63 -6.18 6.68
N SER A 90 -4.79 -5.55 5.52
CA SER A 90 -3.67 -5.27 4.62
C SER A 90 -3.67 -3.82 4.15
N VAL A 91 -2.48 -3.30 3.91
CA VAL A 91 -2.26 -1.94 3.41
C VAL A 91 -1.35 -1.99 2.19
N VAL A 92 -1.71 -1.25 1.15
CA VAL A 92 -0.89 -1.12 -0.06
C VAL A 92 -0.83 0.33 -0.51
N ALA A 93 0.37 0.92 -0.43
CA ALA A 93 0.57 2.32 -0.78
C ALA A 93 1.48 2.46 -2.02
N HIS A 94 0.96 3.15 -3.04
CA HIS A 94 1.66 3.50 -4.29
C HIS A 94 2.23 2.33 -5.11
N THR A 95 2.00 1.09 -4.71
CA THR A 95 2.51 -0.13 -5.34
C THR A 95 1.66 -0.54 -6.54
N LEU A 96 0.33 -0.59 -6.41
CA LEU A 96 -0.57 -1.02 -7.48
C LEU A 96 -0.49 -0.15 -8.76
N ALA A 97 0.00 1.08 -8.66
CA ALA A 97 0.18 1.95 -9.83
C ALA A 97 1.47 1.65 -10.63
N VAL A 98 2.40 0.87 -10.07
CA VAL A 98 3.72 0.64 -10.68
C VAL A 98 3.97 -0.82 -11.04
N VAL A 99 3.19 -1.77 -10.51
CA VAL A 99 3.29 -3.19 -10.86
C VAL A 99 2.72 -3.48 -12.26
N ALA A 100 3.18 -4.56 -12.87
CA ALA A 100 2.74 -4.95 -14.22
C ALA A 100 1.28 -5.41 -14.24
N GLU A 101 0.87 -6.20 -13.26
CA GLU A 101 -0.42 -6.87 -13.16
C GLU A 101 -1.11 -6.55 -11.82
N PRO A 102 -1.66 -5.34 -11.64
CA PRO A 102 -2.22 -4.91 -10.35
C PRO A 102 -3.41 -5.75 -9.88
N GLU A 103 -4.12 -6.41 -10.80
CA GLU A 103 -5.22 -7.32 -10.46
C GLU A 103 -4.70 -8.60 -9.80
N VAL A 104 -3.61 -9.18 -10.29
CA VAL A 104 -2.95 -10.35 -9.67
C VAL A 104 -2.49 -10.00 -8.25
N VAL A 105 -1.79 -8.87 -8.10
CA VAL A 105 -1.32 -8.39 -6.80
C VAL A 105 -2.49 -8.18 -5.83
N LEU A 106 -3.58 -7.56 -6.28
CA LEU A 106 -4.73 -7.32 -5.40
C LEU A 106 -5.42 -8.62 -4.99
N ARG A 107 -5.51 -9.62 -5.88
CA ARG A 107 -6.05 -10.95 -5.55
C ARG A 107 -5.19 -11.70 -4.54
N GLU A 108 -3.86 -11.59 -4.63
CA GLU A 108 -2.96 -12.17 -3.63
C GLU A 108 -3.13 -11.48 -2.27
N ILE A 109 -3.22 -10.15 -2.23
CA ILE A 109 -3.52 -9.41 -0.99
C ILE A 109 -4.87 -9.87 -0.39
N MET A 110 -5.88 -10.07 -1.23
CA MET A 110 -7.19 -10.59 -0.77
C MET A 110 -7.07 -12.01 -0.22
N ARG A 111 -6.32 -12.88 -0.87
CA ARG A 111 -6.13 -14.27 -0.45
C ARG A 111 -5.53 -14.37 0.95
N VAL A 112 -4.52 -13.56 1.24
CA VAL A 112 -3.81 -13.61 2.52
C VAL A 112 -4.49 -12.80 3.63
N THR A 113 -5.46 -11.94 3.29
CA THR A 113 -6.22 -11.15 4.25
C THR A 113 -7.50 -11.91 4.64
N LYS A 114 -7.86 -11.89 5.93
CA LYS A 114 -9.09 -12.52 6.45
C LYS A 114 -10.34 -11.94 5.78
N SER A 115 -11.38 -12.74 5.62
CA SER A 115 -12.67 -12.33 4.99
C SER A 115 -13.37 -11.17 5.69
N SER A 116 -13.15 -10.98 6.99
CA SER A 116 -13.63 -9.80 7.73
C SER A 116 -12.68 -8.61 7.70
N GLY A 117 -11.50 -8.79 7.08
CA GLY A 117 -10.43 -7.81 7.06
C GLY A 117 -10.69 -6.65 6.10
N LEU A 118 -9.98 -5.56 6.34
CA LEU A 118 -9.98 -4.39 5.47
C LEU A 118 -8.69 -4.33 4.67
N ILE A 119 -8.82 -3.91 3.41
CA ILE A 119 -7.69 -3.58 2.54
C ILE A 119 -7.70 -2.08 2.31
N VAL A 120 -6.64 -1.39 2.74
CA VAL A 120 -6.47 0.05 2.51
C VAL A 120 -5.51 0.26 1.34
N ILE A 121 -6.00 0.92 0.28
CA ILE A 121 -5.24 1.22 -0.93
C ILE A 121 -5.00 2.72 -0.98
N VAL A 122 -3.73 3.14 -0.96
CA VAL A 122 -3.34 4.55 -1.11
C VAL A 122 -2.63 4.73 -2.44
N ASN A 123 -3.15 5.63 -3.30
CA ASN A 123 -2.52 5.89 -4.59
C ASN A 123 -2.71 7.33 -5.08
N HIS A 124 -1.80 7.76 -5.97
CA HIS A 124 -1.94 9.03 -6.68
C HIS A 124 -2.96 8.90 -7.82
N TYR A 125 -3.99 9.72 -7.78
CA TYR A 125 -4.90 9.91 -8.91
C TYR A 125 -4.36 11.05 -9.79
N LYS A 126 -4.05 10.76 -11.04
CA LYS A 126 -3.86 11.82 -12.04
C LYS A 126 -5.23 12.22 -12.55
N ASP A 127 -5.69 13.43 -12.22
CA ASP A 127 -6.78 14.03 -12.96
C ASP A 127 -6.39 14.17 -14.43
N LYS A 128 -7.33 13.86 -15.35
CA LYS A 128 -7.14 13.81 -16.82
C LYS A 128 -6.65 15.11 -17.48
N LYS A 129 -6.31 16.16 -16.73
CA LYS A 129 -6.02 17.53 -17.26
C LYS A 129 -4.54 17.93 -17.24
N GLY A 130 -3.61 17.04 -16.96
CA GLY A 130 -2.18 17.38 -16.99
C GLY A 130 -1.50 17.00 -18.31
N ILE A 131 -1.25 17.97 -19.18
CA ILE A 131 -0.54 17.82 -20.46
C ILE A 131 0.86 17.17 -20.30
N ILE A 132 1.47 17.30 -19.13
CA ILE A 132 2.80 16.73 -18.79
C ILE A 132 2.80 15.19 -18.74
N GLY A 133 1.65 14.54 -18.48
CA GLY A 133 1.53 13.07 -18.42
C GLY A 133 1.67 12.36 -19.77
N THR A 134 1.44 13.07 -20.88
CA THR A 134 1.41 12.49 -22.23
C THR A 134 2.82 12.37 -22.83
N ILE A 135 3.74 13.28 -22.49
CA ILE A 135 5.09 13.34 -23.07
C ILE A 135 6.02 12.23 -22.52
N TRP A 136 5.77 11.73 -21.30
CA TRP A 136 6.60 10.70 -20.65
C TRP A 136 6.12 9.24 -20.83
N ASN A 137 5.07 9.04 -21.60
CA ASN A 137 4.45 7.72 -21.76
C ASN A 137 5.36 6.64 -22.43
N PRO A 138 6.19 6.94 -23.43
CA PRO A 138 7.08 5.94 -24.02
C PRO A 138 8.19 5.48 -23.07
N PHE A 139 8.73 6.38 -22.24
CA PHE A 139 9.75 6.04 -21.23
C PHE A 139 9.22 5.16 -20.09
N ARG A 140 7.97 5.34 -19.68
CA ARG A 140 7.33 4.49 -18.67
C ARG A 140 7.19 3.04 -19.14
N LYS A 141 6.88 2.83 -20.41
CA LYS A 141 6.75 1.49 -21.01
C LYS A 141 8.11 0.78 -21.07
N LEU A 142 9.19 1.54 -21.34
CA LEU A 142 10.56 1.03 -21.36
C LEU A 142 11.08 0.67 -19.94
N LEU A 143 10.60 1.37 -18.90
CA LEU A 143 10.97 1.15 -17.50
C LEU A 143 10.04 0.14 -16.77
N GLY A 144 9.14 -0.55 -17.49
CA GLY A 144 8.20 -1.51 -16.89
C GLY A 144 7.15 -0.89 -15.96
N LEU A 145 7.00 0.43 -15.96
CA LEU A 145 6.03 1.13 -15.11
C LEU A 145 4.62 0.87 -15.61
N GLY A 146 3.74 0.41 -14.74
CA GLY A 146 2.39 -0.03 -15.03
C GLY A 146 1.53 0.95 -15.83
N LYS A 147 0.49 0.44 -16.48
CA LYS A 147 -0.52 1.21 -17.20
C LYS A 147 -1.28 2.12 -16.24
N HIS A 148 -1.96 3.15 -16.76
CA HIS A 148 -2.86 3.98 -15.95
C HIS A 148 -3.94 3.10 -15.30
N VAL A 149 -3.85 2.86 -14.00
CA VAL A 149 -4.76 1.98 -13.27
C VAL A 149 -6.03 2.74 -12.90
N ASN A 150 -7.17 2.23 -13.35
CA ASN A 150 -8.48 2.65 -12.84
C ASN A 150 -8.79 1.86 -11.56
N PHE A 151 -8.50 2.42 -10.41
CA PHE A 151 -8.63 1.71 -9.12
C PHE A 151 -10.07 1.28 -8.81
N LYS A 152 -11.10 2.04 -9.21
CA LYS A 152 -12.51 1.63 -9.01
C LYS A 152 -12.84 0.41 -9.84
N GLN A 153 -12.40 0.39 -11.09
CA GLN A 153 -12.59 -0.78 -11.94
C GLN A 153 -11.80 -1.99 -11.43
N LEU A 154 -10.56 -1.79 -10.98
CA LEU A 154 -9.73 -2.84 -10.37
C LEU A 154 -10.42 -3.47 -9.15
N ILE A 155 -10.92 -2.65 -8.23
CA ILE A 155 -11.65 -3.07 -7.03
C ILE A 155 -12.89 -3.90 -7.43
N ASN A 156 -13.68 -3.41 -8.39
CA ASN A 156 -14.87 -4.10 -8.87
C ASN A 156 -14.52 -5.44 -9.56
N ASN A 157 -13.49 -5.48 -10.40
CA ASN A 157 -13.05 -6.71 -11.07
C ASN A 157 -12.58 -7.79 -10.07
N CYS A 158 -12.00 -7.37 -8.94
CA CYS A 158 -11.61 -8.28 -7.88
C CYS A 158 -12.77 -8.66 -6.94
N GLY A 159 -13.93 -8.04 -7.08
CA GLY A 159 -15.10 -8.30 -6.22
C GLY A 159 -15.01 -7.66 -4.83
N LEU A 160 -14.08 -6.74 -4.61
CA LEU A 160 -13.98 -6.02 -3.35
C LEU A 160 -15.11 -5.00 -3.19
N LYS A 161 -15.62 -4.87 -1.96
CA LYS A 161 -16.60 -3.85 -1.61
C LYS A 161 -15.89 -2.57 -1.18
N LEU A 162 -16.02 -1.48 -1.96
CA LEU A 162 -15.52 -0.17 -1.57
C LEU A 162 -16.42 0.41 -0.45
N LEU A 163 -15.84 0.62 0.74
CA LEU A 163 -16.52 1.19 1.90
C LEU A 163 -16.37 2.70 1.97
N ASN A 164 -15.17 3.21 1.69
CA ASN A 164 -14.86 4.65 1.78
C ASN A 164 -13.81 5.06 0.74
N GLU A 165 -13.90 6.30 0.29
CA GLU A 165 -12.91 6.96 -0.56
C GLU A 165 -12.62 8.35 -0.01
N GLU A 166 -11.37 8.60 0.39
CA GLU A 166 -10.94 9.86 1.00
C GLU A 166 -9.75 10.47 0.25
N ARG A 167 -9.70 11.80 0.17
CA ARG A 167 -8.51 12.54 -0.29
C ARG A 167 -7.52 12.65 0.87
N VAL A 168 -6.29 12.16 0.67
CA VAL A 168 -5.29 12.07 1.74
C VAL A 168 -4.40 13.31 1.81
N ASN A 169 -4.23 14.05 0.72
CA ASN A 169 -3.40 15.26 0.66
C ASN A 169 -4.19 16.48 0.22
N ARG A 170 -4.13 17.54 1.04
CA ARG A 170 -4.90 18.78 0.84
C ARG A 170 -4.30 19.74 -0.17
N PHE A 171 -2.98 19.72 -0.43
CA PHE A 171 -2.31 20.86 -1.09
C PHE A 171 -1.46 20.57 -2.33
N THR A 172 -0.95 19.37 -2.61
CA THR A 172 0.03 19.20 -3.70
C THR A 172 -0.11 17.94 -4.57
N THR A 173 -0.75 16.87 -4.10
CA THR A 173 -0.94 15.65 -4.89
C THR A 173 -2.35 15.11 -4.69
N HIS A 174 -2.98 14.69 -5.79
CA HIS A 174 -4.33 14.09 -5.76
C HIS A 174 -4.24 12.62 -5.31
N SER A 175 -3.72 12.39 -4.09
CA SER A 175 -3.70 11.05 -3.51
C SER A 175 -5.05 10.75 -2.89
N ARG A 176 -5.56 9.57 -3.18
CA ARG A 176 -6.77 9.03 -2.57
C ARG A 176 -6.45 7.75 -1.80
N MET A 177 -7.16 7.58 -0.72
CA MET A 177 -7.22 6.38 0.08
C MET A 177 -8.57 5.71 -0.18
N LEU A 178 -8.53 4.45 -0.55
CA LEU A 178 -9.69 3.59 -0.76
C LEU A 178 -9.69 2.54 0.35
N VAL A 179 -10.77 2.45 1.08
CA VAL A 179 -10.98 1.43 2.12
C VAL A 179 -11.92 0.39 1.57
N CYS A 180 -11.44 -0.83 1.44
CA CYS A 180 -12.16 -1.93 0.85
C CYS A 180 -12.35 -3.07 1.86
N GLN A 181 -13.46 -3.80 1.73
CA GLN A 181 -13.75 -5.01 2.50
C GLN A 181 -13.80 -6.21 1.56
N ILE A 182 -13.26 -7.32 2.02
CA ILE A 182 -13.39 -8.61 1.37
C ILE A 182 -14.83 -9.11 1.62
N PRO A 183 -15.56 -9.53 0.59
CA PRO A 183 -16.93 -10.01 0.71
C PRO A 183 -17.03 -11.32 1.52
#